data_cad4bd885c7593626df0c2e09cab664a
#
_entry.id   cad4bd885c7593626df0c2e09cab664a
#
_cell.length_a   1.000
_cell.length_b   1.000
_cell.length_c   1.000
_cell.angle_alpha   90.00
_cell.angle_beta   90.00
_cell.angle_gamma   90.00
#
_symmetry.space_group_name_H-M   'P 1'
#
loop_
_entity.id
_entity.type
_entity.pdbx_description
1 polymer ?
#
loop_
_entity_poly.entity_id
_entity_poly.type
_entity_poly.pdbx_seq_one_letter_code
_entity_poly.pdbx_strand_id
1 'polypeptide(L)'
;MTVQNLSAKLATMIVTVAAFKGGVGKTTSAVHLAAYLAERGVTVLVDGDVNRSASRQAKRGALPFAVWDERRIAMAVREHEHVVIDTEARPGPEDLQELAAGCDLLVLPSTPDVMTMEALFLTAEAVSKAGGQDRYKVLLTLIPPPPNKSKPNRRAVEARKELETEKVPVFRGEVRRLAAFVHASDAGVPVYEVKDLRAAEAWACYQAVGREVTGGA
;
A
#
# COMPACT_ATOMS: atom_id res chain seq x y z
N MET A 1 26.36 18.21 -32.34
CA MET A 1 25.40 18.20 -31.19
C MET A 1 24.47 17.06 -31.40
N THR A 2 24.73 15.95 -30.71
CA THR A 2 23.96 14.72 -30.83
C THR A 2 22.74 14.87 -29.94
N VAL A 3 21.55 14.91 -30.53
CA VAL A 3 20.29 14.86 -29.83
C VAL A 3 20.20 13.45 -29.26
N GLN A 4 20.57 13.27 -28.00
CA GLN A 4 20.30 12.04 -27.27
C GLN A 4 18.77 11.91 -27.14
N ASN A 5 18.25 10.86 -27.75
CA ASN A 5 16.89 10.40 -27.60
C ASN A 5 16.56 10.28 -26.11
N LEU A 6 15.91 11.27 -25.52
CA LEU A 6 15.17 11.10 -24.28
C LEU A 6 13.94 10.23 -24.62
N SER A 7 14.16 8.93 -24.72
CA SER A 7 13.09 7.96 -24.61
C SER A 7 12.44 8.24 -23.26
N ALA A 8 11.21 8.76 -23.28
CA ALA A 8 10.48 9.02 -22.05
C ALA A 8 10.35 7.67 -21.31
N LYS A 9 11.11 7.52 -20.22
CA LYS A 9 11.08 6.31 -19.39
C LYS A 9 9.72 6.29 -18.70
N LEU A 10 8.87 5.38 -19.11
CA LEU A 10 7.62 5.09 -18.41
C LEU A 10 7.97 4.39 -17.10
N ALA A 11 7.18 4.62 -16.07
CA ALA A 11 7.32 3.90 -14.81
C ALA A 11 7.33 2.38 -15.06
N THR A 12 8.21 1.67 -14.36
CA THR A 12 8.28 0.20 -14.43
C THR A 12 7.28 -0.46 -13.50
N MET A 13 6.77 0.28 -12.51
CA MET A 13 5.71 -0.17 -11.60
C MET A 13 4.89 0.97 -11.04
N ILE A 14 3.58 0.86 -11.18
CA ILE A 14 2.60 1.77 -10.58
C ILE A 14 1.78 0.97 -9.57
N VAL A 15 1.89 1.32 -8.28
CA VAL A 15 1.12 0.70 -7.19
C VAL A 15 0.15 1.72 -6.63
N THR A 16 -1.14 1.42 -6.67
CA THR A 16 -2.17 2.26 -6.07
C THR A 16 -2.64 1.66 -4.76
N VAL A 17 -2.76 2.45 -3.71
CA VAL A 17 -3.26 2.04 -2.40
C VAL A 17 -4.59 2.74 -2.14
N ALA A 18 -5.66 1.98 -2.06
CA ALA A 18 -7.02 2.48 -1.82
C ALA A 18 -7.69 1.75 -0.66
N ALA A 19 -8.60 2.40 0.04
CA ALA A 19 -9.29 1.78 1.18
C ALA A 19 -10.72 2.30 1.34
N PHE A 20 -11.66 1.40 1.65
CA PHE A 20 -13.08 1.72 1.85
C PHE A 20 -13.38 2.37 3.19
N LYS A 21 -12.49 2.18 4.15
CA LYS A 21 -12.67 2.65 5.52
C LYS A 21 -11.46 3.47 5.95
N GLY A 22 -11.72 4.54 6.67
CA GLY A 22 -10.65 5.31 7.31
C GLY A 22 -9.95 4.49 8.41
N GLY A 23 -8.65 4.72 8.58
CA GLY A 23 -7.90 4.13 9.69
C GLY A 23 -7.43 2.68 9.49
N VAL A 24 -7.58 2.11 8.30
CA VAL A 24 -7.08 0.74 7.98
C VAL A 24 -5.60 0.69 7.58
N GLY A 25 -4.87 1.77 7.70
CA GLY A 25 -3.44 1.81 7.39
C GLY A 25 -3.10 2.10 5.92
N LYS A 26 -3.99 2.76 5.16
CA LYS A 26 -3.78 3.14 3.76
C LYS A 26 -2.47 3.92 3.56
N THR A 27 -2.36 5.11 4.14
CA THR A 27 -1.15 5.95 4.03
C THR A 27 0.10 5.26 4.60
N THR A 28 -0.04 4.52 5.70
CA THR A 28 1.06 3.72 6.26
C THR A 28 1.56 2.69 5.22
N SER A 29 0.65 2.02 4.52
CA SER A 29 1.00 1.06 3.47
C SER A 29 1.64 1.75 2.27
N ALA A 30 1.09 2.87 1.81
CA ALA A 30 1.66 3.64 0.71
C ALA A 30 3.10 4.10 1.01
N VAL A 31 3.33 4.69 2.19
CA VAL A 31 4.67 5.15 2.61
C VAL A 31 5.68 4.01 2.68
N HIS A 32 5.31 2.86 3.27
CA HIS A 32 6.27 1.76 3.44
C HIS A 32 6.48 0.93 2.17
N LEU A 33 5.48 0.84 1.27
CA LEU A 33 5.67 0.29 -0.07
C LEU A 33 6.56 1.20 -0.92
N ALA A 34 6.38 2.52 -0.85
CA ALA A 34 7.27 3.47 -1.50
C ALA A 34 8.70 3.36 -0.95
N ALA A 35 8.88 3.20 0.36
CA ALA A 35 10.20 2.98 0.97
C ALA A 35 10.85 1.67 0.48
N TYR A 36 10.07 0.59 0.36
CA TYR A 36 10.54 -0.69 -0.17
C TYR A 36 10.98 -0.59 -1.65
N LEU A 37 10.21 0.13 -2.46
CA LEU A 37 10.51 0.34 -3.88
C LEU A 37 11.69 1.30 -4.06
N ALA A 38 11.88 2.27 -3.18
CA ALA A 38 13.00 3.20 -3.20
C ALA A 38 14.38 2.52 -3.01
N GLU A 39 14.42 1.33 -2.40
CA GLU A 39 15.62 0.49 -2.36
C GLU A 39 15.99 -0.12 -3.73
N ARG A 40 15.09 -0.03 -4.74
CA ARG A 40 15.18 -0.73 -6.02
C ARG A 40 15.21 0.20 -7.23
N GLY A 41 14.80 1.45 -7.06
CA GLY A 41 14.79 2.44 -8.13
C GLY A 41 14.24 3.78 -7.69
N VAL A 42 14.34 4.77 -8.58
CA VAL A 42 13.85 6.12 -8.32
C VAL A 42 12.34 6.09 -8.12
N THR A 43 11.90 6.38 -6.90
CA THR A 43 10.51 6.23 -6.45
C THR A 43 9.89 7.56 -6.07
N VAL A 44 8.61 7.72 -6.35
CA VAL A 44 7.78 8.83 -5.88
C VAL A 44 6.48 8.30 -5.26
N LEU A 45 6.03 8.93 -4.18
CA LEU A 45 4.70 8.75 -3.65
C LEU A 45 3.83 9.94 -4.07
N VAL A 46 2.70 9.66 -4.71
CA VAL A 46 1.70 10.66 -5.08
C VAL A 46 0.60 10.65 -4.02
N ASP A 47 0.45 11.79 -3.33
CA ASP A 47 -0.53 11.96 -2.26
C ASP A 47 -1.85 12.55 -2.81
N GLY A 48 -2.83 11.68 -3.05
CA GLY A 48 -4.19 12.00 -3.47
C GLY A 48 -5.19 12.06 -2.30
N ASP A 49 -4.76 11.85 -1.04
CA ASP A 49 -5.65 11.94 0.11
C ASP A 49 -5.99 13.40 0.44
N VAL A 50 -7.27 13.72 0.61
CA VAL A 50 -7.74 15.08 0.98
C VAL A 50 -7.05 15.60 2.25
N ASN A 51 -6.75 14.71 3.19
CA ASN A 51 -6.06 15.06 4.42
C ASN A 51 -4.56 15.28 4.24
N ARG A 52 -4.00 14.98 3.06
CA ARG A 52 -2.56 15.12 2.75
C ARG A 52 -1.66 14.47 3.80
N SER A 53 -2.02 13.25 4.22
CA SER A 53 -1.35 12.55 5.32
C SER A 53 0.10 12.21 5.01
N ALA A 54 0.39 11.70 3.81
CA ALA A 54 1.75 11.42 3.36
C ALA A 54 2.58 12.70 3.21
N SER A 55 2.01 13.75 2.63
CA SER A 55 2.67 15.06 2.48
C SER A 55 3.02 15.70 3.84
N ARG A 56 2.12 15.56 4.83
CA ARG A 56 2.40 16.03 6.20
C ARG A 56 3.48 15.20 6.88
N GLN A 57 3.51 13.90 6.66
CA GLN A 57 4.58 13.03 7.16
C GLN A 57 5.93 13.44 6.56
N ALA A 58 6.02 13.64 5.26
CA ALA A 58 7.24 14.05 4.57
C ALA A 58 7.81 15.40 5.06
N LYS A 59 6.96 16.31 5.57
CA LYS A 59 7.41 17.60 6.13
C LYS A 59 8.03 17.47 7.52
N ARG A 60 7.82 16.38 8.23
CA ARG A 60 8.34 16.17 9.60
C ARG A 60 9.73 15.56 9.64
N GLY A 61 10.12 14.86 8.60
CA GLY A 61 11.40 14.16 8.56
C GLY A 61 11.88 13.88 7.14
N ALA A 62 12.68 12.83 6.97
CA ALA A 62 13.27 12.45 5.70
C ALA A 62 12.72 11.08 5.23
N LEU A 63 12.01 11.09 4.12
CA LEU A 63 11.61 9.88 3.42
C LEU A 63 12.62 9.59 2.30
N PRO A 64 12.93 8.31 1.97
CA PRO A 64 13.89 7.96 0.92
C PRO A 64 13.33 8.14 -0.50
N PHE A 65 12.23 8.83 -0.65
CA PHE A 65 11.53 9.10 -1.90
C PHE A 65 10.85 10.47 -1.84
N ALA A 66 10.54 11.04 -3.02
CA ALA A 66 9.79 12.28 -3.12
C ALA A 66 8.28 12.04 -2.85
N VAL A 67 7.61 13.03 -2.23
CA VAL A 67 6.15 13.03 -2.11
C VAL A 67 5.59 14.18 -2.92
N TRP A 68 4.72 13.85 -3.87
CA TRP A 68 4.12 14.80 -4.80
C TRP A 68 2.60 14.88 -4.65
N ASP A 69 2.05 16.01 -5.08
CA ASP A 69 0.61 16.22 -5.22
C ASP A 69 0.07 15.42 -6.42
N GLU A 70 -1.18 14.96 -6.35
CA GLU A 70 -1.85 14.19 -7.40
C GLU A 70 -1.87 14.88 -8.76
N ARG A 71 -1.88 16.22 -8.80
CA ARG A 71 -1.83 17.01 -10.05
C ARG A 71 -0.57 16.74 -10.86
N ARG A 72 0.45 16.16 -10.25
CA ARG A 72 1.73 15.83 -10.88
C ARG A 72 1.84 14.37 -11.32
N ILE A 73 0.76 13.58 -11.27
CA ILE A 73 0.79 12.14 -11.55
C ILE A 73 1.35 11.83 -12.95
N ALA A 74 0.97 12.60 -13.98
CA ALA A 74 1.48 12.41 -15.34
C ALA A 74 2.99 12.63 -15.46
N MET A 75 3.54 13.51 -14.63
CA MET A 75 4.96 13.79 -14.52
C MET A 75 5.66 12.70 -13.69
N ALA A 76 5.03 12.25 -12.61
CA ALA A 76 5.52 11.17 -11.77
C ALA A 76 5.80 9.91 -12.58
N VAL A 77 4.87 9.48 -13.43
CA VAL A 77 4.98 8.30 -14.30
C VAL A 77 6.10 8.42 -15.34
N ARG A 78 6.43 9.64 -15.77
CA ARG A 78 7.49 9.88 -16.76
C ARG A 78 8.91 9.97 -16.16
N GLU A 79 9.00 10.44 -14.93
CA GLU A 79 10.29 10.81 -14.32
C GLU A 79 10.81 9.77 -13.31
N HIS A 80 9.94 8.82 -12.87
CA HIS A 80 10.27 7.84 -11.85
C HIS A 80 10.13 6.41 -12.35
N GLU A 81 10.92 5.51 -11.77
CA GLU A 81 10.84 4.07 -12.07
C GLU A 81 9.66 3.44 -11.35
N HIS A 82 9.37 3.91 -10.14
CA HIS A 82 8.26 3.43 -9.34
C HIS A 82 7.38 4.59 -8.89
N VAL A 83 6.08 4.40 -9.01
CA VAL A 83 5.07 5.35 -8.55
C VAL A 83 4.15 4.64 -7.57
N VAL A 84 4.04 5.16 -6.36
CA VAL A 84 3.04 4.72 -5.39
C VAL A 84 2.00 5.82 -5.24
N ILE A 85 0.71 5.47 -5.32
CA ILE A 85 -0.39 6.42 -5.21
C ILE A 85 -1.17 6.14 -3.93
N ASP A 86 -1.21 7.10 -3.01
CA ASP A 86 -2.07 7.09 -1.83
C ASP A 86 -3.36 7.82 -2.18
N THR A 87 -4.46 7.10 -2.39
CA THR A 87 -5.73 7.69 -2.85
C THR A 87 -6.50 8.33 -1.70
N GLU A 88 -7.57 9.03 -2.01
CA GLU A 88 -8.54 9.42 -0.99
C GLU A 88 -9.22 8.20 -0.34
N ALA A 89 -9.87 8.40 0.79
CA ALA A 89 -10.62 7.34 1.46
C ALA A 89 -12.00 7.18 0.82
N ARG A 90 -12.47 5.91 0.75
CA ARG A 90 -13.80 5.52 0.28
C ARG A 90 -14.07 5.81 -1.20
N PRO A 91 -13.21 5.35 -2.11
CA PRO A 91 -13.54 5.36 -3.54
C PRO A 91 -14.82 4.54 -3.77
N GLY A 92 -15.65 5.03 -4.69
CA GLY A 92 -16.82 4.28 -5.16
C GLY A 92 -16.42 3.04 -5.99
N PRO A 93 -17.37 2.14 -6.31
CA PRO A 93 -17.06 0.98 -7.16
C PRO A 93 -16.50 1.36 -8.54
N GLU A 94 -16.99 2.44 -9.14
CA GLU A 94 -16.52 2.95 -10.44
C GLU A 94 -15.09 3.49 -10.33
N ASP A 95 -14.79 4.28 -9.28
CA ASP A 95 -13.46 4.83 -9.03
C ASP A 95 -12.42 3.71 -8.88
N LEU A 96 -12.80 2.61 -8.23
CA LEU A 96 -11.90 1.46 -8.04
C LEU A 96 -11.59 0.72 -9.33
N GLN A 97 -12.55 0.65 -10.24
CA GLN A 97 -12.34 0.10 -11.57
C GLN A 97 -11.32 0.95 -12.33
N GLU A 98 -11.49 2.28 -12.30
CA GLU A 98 -10.54 3.21 -12.91
C GLU A 98 -9.15 3.13 -12.26
N LEU A 99 -9.08 3.07 -10.92
CA LEU A 99 -7.83 2.91 -10.19
C LEU A 99 -7.12 1.59 -10.54
N ALA A 100 -7.87 0.48 -10.61
CA ALA A 100 -7.31 -0.83 -10.99
C ALA A 100 -6.86 -0.85 -12.46
N ALA A 101 -7.56 -0.15 -13.35
CA ALA A 101 -7.16 -0.03 -14.75
C ALA A 101 -5.92 0.84 -14.94
N GLY A 102 -5.74 1.85 -14.07
CA GLY A 102 -4.66 2.84 -14.14
C GLY A 102 -3.35 2.42 -13.45
N CYS A 103 -3.25 1.22 -12.86
CA CYS A 103 -2.06 0.75 -12.15
C CYS A 103 -1.71 -0.69 -12.49
N ASP A 104 -0.48 -1.11 -12.14
CA ASP A 104 -0.05 -2.50 -12.25
C ASP A 104 -0.60 -3.34 -11.09
N LEU A 105 -0.76 -2.73 -9.92
CA LEU A 105 -1.33 -3.38 -8.74
C LEU A 105 -2.10 -2.40 -7.87
N LEU A 106 -3.36 -2.70 -7.61
CA LEU A 106 -4.19 -2.03 -6.61
C LEU A 106 -4.10 -2.79 -5.27
N VAL A 107 -3.52 -2.17 -4.27
CA VAL A 107 -3.43 -2.70 -2.90
C VAL A 107 -4.62 -2.21 -2.09
N LEU A 108 -5.37 -3.13 -1.48
CA LEU A 108 -6.54 -2.85 -0.66
C LEU A 108 -6.28 -3.19 0.82
N PRO A 109 -5.74 -2.27 1.62
CA PRO A 109 -5.59 -2.48 3.06
C PRO A 109 -6.95 -2.70 3.74
N SER A 110 -7.04 -3.76 4.53
CA SER A 110 -8.25 -4.15 5.25
C SER A 110 -7.92 -4.70 6.63
N THR A 111 -8.72 -4.36 7.63
CA THR A 111 -8.62 -4.97 8.96
C THR A 111 -9.48 -6.23 9.04
N PRO A 112 -9.11 -7.23 9.85
CA PRO A 112 -9.84 -8.49 9.95
C PRO A 112 -11.08 -8.34 10.86
N ASP A 113 -11.89 -7.32 10.64
CA ASP A 113 -13.17 -7.12 11.31
C ASP A 113 -14.32 -7.28 10.32
N VAL A 114 -15.45 -7.79 10.81
CA VAL A 114 -16.61 -8.17 10.00
C VAL A 114 -17.08 -7.03 9.09
N MET A 115 -17.26 -5.83 9.63
CA MET A 115 -17.79 -4.69 8.85
C MET A 115 -16.83 -4.27 7.73
N THR A 116 -15.52 -4.39 7.95
CA THR A 116 -14.52 -4.07 6.92
C THR A 116 -14.48 -5.13 5.84
N MET A 117 -14.65 -6.41 6.22
CA MET A 117 -14.68 -7.53 5.30
C MET A 117 -15.93 -7.49 4.40
N GLU A 118 -17.12 -7.21 4.94
CA GLU A 118 -18.33 -7.05 4.15
C GLU A 118 -18.22 -5.97 3.07
N ALA A 119 -17.70 -4.78 3.43
CA ALA A 119 -17.46 -3.71 2.47
C ALA A 119 -16.43 -4.12 1.41
N LEU A 120 -15.40 -4.87 1.81
CA LEU A 120 -14.37 -5.36 0.92
C LEU A 120 -14.92 -6.35 -0.13
N PHE A 121 -15.79 -7.29 0.27
CA PHE A 121 -16.39 -8.27 -0.66
C PHE A 121 -17.23 -7.60 -1.73
N LEU A 122 -18.07 -6.64 -1.36
CA LEU A 122 -18.85 -5.86 -2.34
C LEU A 122 -17.98 -5.20 -3.40
N THR A 123 -16.82 -4.76 -2.99
CA THR A 123 -15.85 -4.11 -3.88
C THR A 123 -15.07 -5.08 -4.73
N ALA A 124 -14.57 -6.15 -4.13
CA ALA A 124 -13.87 -7.20 -4.87
C ALA A 124 -14.75 -7.72 -6.00
N GLU A 125 -16.04 -7.89 -5.74
CA GLU A 125 -17.04 -8.25 -6.75
C GLU A 125 -17.14 -7.20 -7.86
N ALA A 126 -17.21 -5.91 -7.52
CA ALA A 126 -17.30 -4.83 -8.50
C ALA A 126 -16.05 -4.73 -9.39
N VAL A 127 -14.86 -4.80 -8.79
CA VAL A 127 -13.58 -4.81 -9.53
C VAL A 127 -13.44 -6.04 -10.42
N SER A 128 -13.85 -7.21 -9.92
CA SER A 128 -13.81 -8.47 -10.69
C SER A 128 -14.74 -8.43 -11.89
N LYS A 129 -15.96 -7.91 -11.74
CA LYS A 129 -16.93 -7.75 -12.84
C LYS A 129 -16.41 -6.80 -13.94
N ALA A 130 -15.54 -5.87 -13.61
CA ALA A 130 -14.90 -4.96 -14.56
C ALA A 130 -13.64 -5.50 -15.22
N GLY A 131 -13.31 -6.78 -15.02
CA GLY A 131 -12.11 -7.40 -15.60
C GLY A 131 -10.81 -7.08 -14.86
N GLY A 132 -10.88 -6.53 -13.64
CA GLY A 132 -9.73 -6.17 -12.81
C GLY A 132 -9.25 -7.28 -11.87
N GLN A 133 -9.68 -8.52 -12.05
CA GLN A 133 -9.48 -9.61 -11.10
C GLN A 133 -8.01 -9.91 -10.75
N ASP A 134 -7.10 -9.72 -11.70
CA ASP A 134 -5.67 -9.97 -11.51
C ASP A 134 -4.87 -8.73 -11.11
N ARG A 135 -5.54 -7.58 -10.99
CA ARG A 135 -4.89 -6.29 -10.74
C ARG A 135 -5.04 -5.76 -9.32
N TYR A 136 -5.69 -6.49 -8.43
CA TYR A 136 -5.78 -6.08 -7.03
C TYR A 136 -5.41 -7.21 -6.08
N LYS A 137 -4.95 -6.83 -4.90
CA LYS A 137 -4.76 -7.74 -3.76
C LYS A 137 -5.15 -7.08 -2.45
N VAL A 138 -5.80 -7.83 -1.59
CA VAL A 138 -6.13 -7.41 -0.24
C VAL A 138 -4.90 -7.56 0.66
N LEU A 139 -4.58 -6.51 1.42
CA LEU A 139 -3.54 -6.54 2.44
C LEU A 139 -4.18 -6.51 3.83
N LEU A 140 -4.09 -7.61 4.57
CA LEU A 140 -4.53 -7.64 5.96
C LEU A 140 -3.61 -6.78 6.82
N THR A 141 -4.19 -5.78 7.48
CA THR A 141 -3.47 -4.77 8.25
C THR A 141 -3.98 -4.68 9.68
N LEU A 142 -3.22 -3.96 10.52
CA LEU A 142 -3.54 -3.74 11.93
C LEU A 142 -3.85 -5.04 12.69
N ILE A 143 -3.20 -6.12 12.29
CA ILE A 143 -3.36 -7.42 12.94
C ILE A 143 -2.90 -7.32 14.39
N PRO A 144 -3.78 -7.55 15.37
CA PRO A 144 -3.37 -7.54 16.77
C PRO A 144 -2.30 -8.60 17.04
N PRO A 145 -1.38 -8.37 17.97
CA PRO A 145 -0.44 -9.41 18.36
C PRO A 145 -1.21 -10.63 18.89
N PRO A 146 -0.76 -11.85 18.55
CA PRO A 146 -1.42 -13.03 19.08
C PRO A 146 -1.19 -13.11 20.61
N PRO A 147 -2.17 -13.65 21.34
CA PRO A 147 -2.02 -13.86 22.80
C PRO A 147 -0.80 -14.72 23.18
N ASN A 148 -0.43 -15.62 22.27
CA ASN A 148 0.76 -16.46 22.37
C ASN A 148 1.58 -16.31 21.08
N LYS A 149 2.87 -15.97 21.23
CA LYS A 149 3.80 -15.78 20.09
C LYS A 149 3.93 -17.03 19.20
N SER A 150 3.62 -18.20 19.70
CA SER A 150 3.68 -19.47 18.96
C SER A 150 2.45 -19.75 18.09
N LYS A 151 1.42 -18.91 18.15
CA LYS A 151 0.19 -19.12 17.36
C LYS A 151 -0.11 -17.87 16.53
N PRO A 152 -0.61 -18.04 15.29
CA PRO A 152 -1.07 -16.90 14.50
C PRO A 152 -2.29 -16.24 15.15
N ASN A 153 -2.57 -14.99 14.77
CA ASN A 153 -3.78 -14.31 15.20
C ASN A 153 -5.02 -14.97 14.58
N ARG A 154 -5.95 -15.45 15.42
CA ARG A 154 -7.11 -16.19 14.98
C ARG A 154 -7.97 -15.40 13.98
N ARG A 155 -8.21 -14.11 14.23
CA ARG A 155 -9.02 -13.27 13.33
C ARG A 155 -8.38 -13.10 11.97
N ALA A 156 -7.05 -12.95 11.91
CA ALA A 156 -6.34 -12.87 10.64
C ALA A 156 -6.42 -14.18 9.86
N VAL A 157 -6.34 -15.33 10.54
CA VAL A 157 -6.49 -16.64 9.92
C VAL A 157 -7.90 -16.83 9.38
N GLU A 158 -8.93 -16.48 10.15
CA GLU A 158 -10.34 -16.56 9.74
C GLU A 158 -10.61 -15.64 8.53
N ALA A 159 -10.19 -14.35 8.59
CA ALA A 159 -10.34 -13.42 7.48
C ALA A 159 -9.64 -13.89 6.20
N ARG A 160 -8.42 -14.42 6.32
CA ARG A 160 -7.70 -14.98 5.16
C ARG A 160 -8.45 -16.15 4.53
N LYS A 161 -8.93 -17.08 5.36
CA LYS A 161 -9.71 -18.24 4.89
C LYS A 161 -11.00 -17.81 4.18
N GLU A 162 -11.66 -16.78 4.68
CA GLU A 162 -12.87 -16.22 4.06
C GLU A 162 -12.54 -15.61 2.70
N LEU A 163 -11.49 -14.77 2.60
CA LEU A 163 -11.01 -14.22 1.33
C LEU A 163 -10.66 -15.31 0.31
N GLU A 164 -9.96 -16.35 0.73
CA GLU A 164 -9.59 -17.48 -0.12
C GLU A 164 -10.82 -18.26 -0.59
N THR A 165 -11.84 -18.45 0.28
CA THR A 165 -13.09 -19.12 -0.06
C THR A 165 -13.87 -18.36 -1.13
N GLU A 166 -13.93 -17.04 -0.99
CA GLU A 166 -14.56 -16.13 -1.95
C GLU A 166 -13.67 -15.82 -3.17
N LYS A 167 -12.50 -16.46 -3.28
CA LYS A 167 -11.52 -16.28 -4.38
C LYS A 167 -11.04 -14.82 -4.52
N VAL A 168 -11.01 -14.08 -3.43
CA VAL A 168 -10.48 -12.73 -3.38
C VAL A 168 -8.96 -12.78 -3.23
N PRO A 169 -8.18 -12.20 -4.16
CA PRO A 169 -6.73 -12.21 -4.08
C PRO A 169 -6.25 -11.53 -2.77
N VAL A 170 -5.42 -12.22 -1.99
CA VAL A 170 -4.88 -11.72 -0.73
C VAL A 170 -3.37 -11.92 -0.67
N PHE A 171 -2.65 -10.93 -0.12
CA PHE A 171 -1.22 -11.07 0.15
C PHE A 171 -0.97 -12.17 1.18
N ARG A 172 0.10 -12.94 1.03
CA ARG A 172 0.59 -13.87 2.08
C ARG A 172 1.10 -13.08 3.29
N GLY A 173 1.79 -11.97 3.00
CA GLY A 173 2.23 -11.02 4.01
C GLY A 173 1.05 -10.32 4.69
N GLU A 174 1.23 -9.96 5.96
CA GLU A 174 0.26 -9.20 6.76
C GLU A 174 0.98 -8.13 7.57
N VAL A 175 0.28 -7.04 7.90
CA VAL A 175 0.86 -5.94 8.67
C VAL A 175 0.31 -5.95 10.09
N ARG A 176 1.20 -6.11 11.05
CA ARG A 176 0.84 -6.13 12.48
C ARG A 176 0.55 -4.73 13.00
N ARG A 177 -0.29 -4.64 14.01
CA ARG A 177 -0.55 -3.41 14.75
C ARG A 177 0.62 -3.15 15.70
N LEU A 178 1.56 -2.28 15.30
CA LEU A 178 2.76 -1.94 16.05
C LEU A 178 2.86 -0.43 16.28
N ALA A 179 3.23 -0.03 17.50
CA ALA A 179 3.45 1.38 17.83
C ALA A 179 4.56 2.01 16.99
N ALA A 180 5.54 1.21 16.53
CA ALA A 180 6.60 1.66 15.66
C ALA A 180 6.10 2.40 14.39
N PHE A 181 4.95 2.03 13.84
CA PHE A 181 4.35 2.75 12.71
C PHE A 181 3.84 4.15 13.08
N VAL A 182 3.32 4.31 14.30
CA VAL A 182 2.91 5.63 14.83
C VAL A 182 4.15 6.49 15.01
N HIS A 183 5.19 5.96 15.67
CA HIS A 183 6.47 6.66 15.88
C HIS A 183 7.11 7.06 14.55
N ALA A 184 7.07 6.21 13.53
CA ALA A 184 7.56 6.50 12.18
C ALA A 184 6.79 7.65 11.52
N SER A 185 5.46 7.61 11.61
CA SER A 185 4.60 8.68 11.10
C SER A 185 4.86 10.02 11.80
N ASP A 186 5.02 10.01 13.13
CA ASP A 186 5.27 11.21 13.92
C ASP A 186 6.65 11.81 13.64
N ALA A 187 7.66 10.95 13.46
CA ALA A 187 9.02 11.36 13.10
C ALA A 187 9.20 11.72 11.62
N GLY A 188 8.26 11.36 10.75
CA GLY A 188 8.35 11.61 9.31
C GLY A 188 9.39 10.77 8.59
N VAL A 189 9.63 9.54 9.06
CA VAL A 189 10.64 8.62 8.52
C VAL A 189 10.03 7.24 8.26
N PRO A 190 10.69 6.36 7.49
CA PRO A 190 10.29 4.96 7.40
C PRO A 190 10.46 4.25 8.74
N VAL A 191 9.70 3.18 8.96
CA VAL A 191 9.68 2.48 10.26
C VAL A 191 11.02 1.89 10.68
N TYR A 192 11.92 1.57 9.74
CA TYR A 192 13.24 1.05 10.06
C TYR A 192 14.22 2.10 10.62
N GLU A 193 13.88 3.40 10.53
CA GLU A 193 14.69 4.51 11.06
C GLU A 193 14.27 4.95 12.46
N VAL A 194 13.13 4.45 12.98
CA VAL A 194 12.69 4.85 14.32
C VAL A 194 13.39 4.06 15.42
N LYS A 195 13.63 4.72 16.55
CA LYS A 195 14.16 4.10 17.77
C LYS A 195 13.04 3.36 18.51
N ASP A 196 12.62 2.21 17.96
CA ASP A 196 11.59 1.36 18.53
C ASP A 196 12.08 -0.10 18.52
N LEU A 197 11.88 -0.84 19.60
CA LEU A 197 12.31 -2.24 19.72
C LEU A 197 11.67 -3.16 18.68
N ARG A 198 10.54 -2.76 18.11
CA ARG A 198 9.81 -3.53 17.11
C ARG A 198 9.90 -2.95 15.71
N ALA A 199 10.79 -1.97 15.48
CA ALA A 199 10.98 -1.35 14.16
C ALA A 199 11.37 -2.39 13.09
N ALA A 200 12.31 -3.27 13.41
CA ALA A 200 12.72 -4.34 12.48
C ALA A 200 11.59 -5.32 12.16
N GLU A 201 10.75 -5.67 13.14
CA GLU A 201 9.57 -6.52 12.93
C GLU A 201 8.53 -5.81 12.04
N ALA A 202 8.31 -4.53 12.29
CA ALA A 202 7.41 -3.71 11.50
C ALA A 202 7.88 -3.61 10.03
N TRP A 203 9.18 -3.38 9.82
CA TRP A 203 9.74 -3.35 8.49
C TRP A 203 9.65 -4.69 7.77
N ALA A 204 9.92 -5.80 8.47
CA ALA A 204 9.80 -7.16 7.93
C ALA A 204 8.39 -7.45 7.35
N CYS A 205 7.32 -6.88 7.95
CA CYS A 205 5.97 -6.98 7.38
C CYS A 205 5.92 -6.39 5.96
N TYR A 206 6.42 -5.17 5.77
CA TYR A 206 6.40 -4.53 4.45
C TYR A 206 7.44 -5.08 3.48
N GLN A 207 8.54 -5.64 3.96
CA GLN A 207 9.46 -6.40 3.10
C GLN A 207 8.80 -7.65 2.53
N ALA A 208 7.99 -8.37 3.32
CA ALA A 208 7.24 -9.53 2.85
C ALA A 208 6.23 -9.12 1.78
N VAL A 209 5.43 -8.07 2.04
CA VAL A 209 4.44 -7.54 1.08
C VAL A 209 5.14 -7.00 -0.18
N GLY A 210 6.23 -6.26 -0.03
CA GLY A 210 6.99 -5.68 -1.14
C GLY A 210 7.58 -6.73 -2.07
N ARG A 211 8.06 -7.86 -1.53
CA ARG A 211 8.48 -9.00 -2.38
C ARG A 211 7.35 -9.49 -3.27
N GLU A 212 6.14 -9.65 -2.72
CA GLU A 212 4.99 -10.08 -3.51
C GLU A 212 4.56 -9.03 -4.54
N VAL A 213 4.69 -7.73 -4.21
CA VAL A 213 4.44 -6.62 -5.15
C VAL A 213 5.39 -6.68 -6.35
N THR A 214 6.67 -7.00 -6.11
CA THR A 214 7.68 -7.06 -7.17
C THR A 214 7.82 -8.43 -7.85
N GLY A 215 6.87 -9.36 -7.60
CA GLY A 215 6.88 -10.69 -8.21
C GLY A 215 7.93 -11.64 -7.62
N GLY A 216 8.54 -11.29 -6.50
CA GLY A 216 9.43 -12.19 -5.73
C GLY A 216 8.62 -13.25 -4.98
N ALA A 217 9.06 -14.49 -5.08
CA ALA A 217 8.50 -15.63 -4.34
C ALA A 217 8.92 -15.63 -2.86
#